data_fbb254032936b306185f868ccd2750f2
#
_entry.id   fbb254032936b306185f868ccd2750f2
#
_cell.length_a   1.000
_cell.length_b   1.000
_cell.length_c   1.000
_cell.angle_alpha   90.00
_cell.angle_beta   90.00
_cell.angle_gamma   90.00
#
_symmetry.space_group_name_H-M   'P 1'
#
loop_
_entity.id
_entity.type
_entity.pdbx_description
1 polymer ?
#
loop_
_entity_poly.entity_id
_entity_poly.type
_entity_poly.pdbx_seq_one_letter_code
_entity_poly.pdbx_strand_id
1 'polypeptide(L)'
;MIKKIITLAIILGISVSVIGLSFSGMIFEETNPEETNPEETNPEETNPEETNPEESNLQNDLLITPDVVMPTKVSRPGCDIEDICYIPSEIVVEKGNSVTWLNEDSSFHSVTSGIYGEPTGLFDSGYLDPYEYYTLSFDEIGTYDYYCTLHPWMFAQVIVE
;
A
#
# COMPACT_ATOMS: atom_id res chain seq x y z
N MET A 1 -4.38 48.58 31.68
CA MET A 1 -2.98 48.37 32.09
C MET A 1 -2.47 47.09 31.45
N ILE A 2 -1.70 47.21 30.37
CA ILE A 2 -1.23 46.10 29.53
C ILE A 2 0.21 45.79 29.99
N LYS A 3 0.43 44.61 30.57
CA LYS A 3 1.78 44.13 30.88
C LYS A 3 2.35 43.40 29.67
N LYS A 4 3.35 44.02 29.02
CA LYS A 4 4.20 43.41 28.01
C LYS A 4 5.18 42.44 28.68
N ILE A 5 5.12 41.17 28.32
CA ILE A 5 6.13 40.17 28.68
C ILE A 5 7.09 40.09 27.50
N ILE A 6 8.33 40.49 27.72
CA ILE A 6 9.43 40.35 26.75
C ILE A 6 10.08 39.00 27.01
N THR A 7 9.99 38.08 26.08
CA THR A 7 10.71 36.81 26.17
C THR A 7 12.05 36.95 25.45
N LEU A 8 13.12 36.78 26.22
CA LEU A 8 14.51 36.85 25.79
C LEU A 8 14.88 35.52 25.09
N ALA A 9 15.24 35.57 23.81
CA ALA A 9 15.75 34.43 23.08
C ALA A 9 17.24 34.24 23.35
N ILE A 10 17.62 33.12 23.94
CA ILE A 10 19.03 32.72 24.14
C ILE A 10 19.43 31.90 22.88
N ILE A 11 20.33 32.49 22.10
CA ILE A 11 20.98 31.81 20.97
C ILE A 11 22.18 31.04 21.51
N LEU A 12 22.09 29.74 21.60
CA LEU A 12 23.23 28.86 21.86
C LEU A 12 23.83 28.43 20.51
N GLY A 13 25.00 28.96 20.20
CA GLY A 13 25.81 28.57 19.07
C GLY A 13 26.43 27.19 19.30
N ILE A 14 26.11 26.23 18.45
CA ILE A 14 26.77 24.91 18.38
C ILE A 14 27.81 24.98 17.28
N SER A 15 29.10 24.96 17.65
CA SER A 15 30.23 24.84 16.75
C SER A 15 30.33 23.39 16.27
N VAL A 16 30.17 23.16 14.99
CA VAL A 16 30.43 21.83 14.35
C VAL A 16 31.90 21.74 14.04
N SER A 17 32.60 20.87 14.76
CA SER A 17 33.98 20.47 14.43
C SER A 17 33.92 19.43 13.29
N VAL A 18 34.43 19.81 12.13
CA VAL A 18 34.63 18.91 11.00
C VAL A 18 35.89 18.08 11.27
N ILE A 19 35.75 16.80 11.59
CA ILE A 19 36.85 15.83 11.63
C ILE A 19 36.99 15.25 10.23
N GLY A 20 38.05 15.65 9.55
CA GLY A 20 38.44 15.07 8.27
C GLY A 20 38.97 13.65 8.44
N LEU A 21 38.25 12.67 7.91
CA LEU A 21 38.73 11.31 7.71
C LEU A 21 39.32 11.19 6.32
N SER A 22 40.68 11.12 6.27
CA SER A 22 41.39 10.76 5.07
C SER A 22 41.16 9.28 4.73
N PHE A 23 40.45 9.02 3.65
CA PHE A 23 40.27 7.67 3.12
C PHE A 23 41.48 7.34 2.20
N SER A 24 42.36 6.49 2.73
CA SER A 24 43.49 5.94 1.96
C SER A 24 42.97 4.90 0.96
N GLY A 25 43.24 5.12 -0.31
CA GLY A 25 42.81 4.25 -1.39
C GLY A 25 43.39 2.85 -1.29
N MET A 26 42.54 1.84 -1.33
CA MET A 26 42.85 0.47 -1.64
C MET A 26 42.66 0.25 -3.13
N ILE A 27 43.77 0.08 -3.84
CA ILE A 27 43.81 -0.36 -5.24
C ILE A 27 43.55 -1.87 -5.22
N PHE A 28 42.39 -2.31 -5.74
CA PHE A 28 42.18 -3.72 -6.06
C PHE A 28 42.75 -3.99 -7.44
N GLU A 29 43.79 -4.86 -7.48
CA GLU A 29 44.42 -5.38 -8.67
C GLU A 29 43.50 -6.47 -9.24
N GLU A 30 42.97 -6.21 -10.43
CA GLU A 30 42.15 -7.11 -11.23
C GLU A 30 42.99 -8.22 -11.79
N THR A 31 42.96 -9.43 -11.22
CA THR A 31 43.54 -10.62 -11.85
C THR A 31 42.42 -11.31 -12.65
N ASN A 32 42.55 -11.22 -13.97
CA ASN A 32 41.77 -11.94 -14.95
C ASN A 32 42.21 -13.42 -15.01
N PRO A 33 41.36 -14.41 -14.72
CA PRO A 33 41.63 -15.81 -15.03
C PRO A 33 41.18 -16.13 -16.47
N GLU A 34 42.10 -16.67 -17.21
CA GLU A 34 42.04 -17.20 -18.56
C GLU A 34 40.87 -18.19 -18.76
N GLU A 35 40.07 -17.94 -19.81
CA GLU A 35 39.05 -18.85 -20.32
C GLU A 35 39.68 -20.18 -20.79
N THR A 36 39.28 -21.27 -20.15
CA THR A 36 39.37 -22.59 -20.75
C THR A 36 37.94 -23.06 -21.13
N ASN A 37 37.73 -23.04 -22.44
CA ASN A 37 36.50 -23.57 -23.07
C ASN A 37 36.57 -25.12 -23.09
N PRO A 38 35.65 -25.87 -22.48
CA PRO A 38 35.46 -27.28 -22.78
C PRO A 38 34.36 -27.44 -23.82
N GLU A 39 34.70 -28.21 -24.82
CA GLU A 39 33.98 -28.66 -25.98
C GLU A 39 32.61 -29.25 -25.66
N GLU A 40 31.59 -28.84 -26.45
CA GLU A 40 30.20 -29.28 -26.45
C GLU A 40 30.09 -30.80 -26.69
N THR A 41 29.37 -31.47 -25.77
CA THR A 41 28.63 -32.67 -26.13
C THR A 41 27.15 -32.40 -25.91
N ASN A 42 26.45 -32.26 -27.01
CA ASN A 42 24.98 -32.10 -27.05
C ASN A 42 24.29 -33.48 -26.82
N PRO A 43 23.55 -33.68 -25.72
CA PRO A 43 22.56 -34.75 -25.64
C PRO A 43 21.21 -34.20 -26.14
N GLU A 44 20.65 -34.90 -27.09
CA GLU A 44 19.30 -34.78 -27.64
C GLU A 44 18.28 -34.77 -26.46
N GLU A 45 17.79 -33.59 -26.04
CA GLU A 45 16.69 -33.51 -25.07
C GLU A 45 15.36 -33.69 -25.73
N THR A 46 14.71 -34.79 -25.32
CA THR A 46 13.28 -34.98 -25.50
C THR A 46 12.56 -33.91 -24.66
N ASN A 47 11.90 -33.00 -25.36
CA ASN A 47 11.02 -31.96 -24.80
C ASN A 47 9.81 -32.60 -24.09
N PRO A 48 9.69 -32.55 -22.75
CA PRO A 48 8.42 -32.76 -22.10
C PRO A 48 7.58 -31.49 -22.30
N GLU A 49 6.39 -31.67 -22.81
CA GLU A 49 5.34 -30.67 -22.97
C GLU A 49 5.12 -29.96 -21.62
N GLU A 50 5.71 -28.76 -21.47
CA GLU A 50 5.42 -27.89 -20.33
C GLU A 50 3.96 -27.45 -20.41
N THR A 51 3.13 -28.09 -19.59
CA THR A 51 1.83 -27.52 -19.24
C THR A 51 2.08 -26.26 -18.42
N ASN A 52 1.93 -25.11 -19.05
CA ASN A 52 2.07 -23.78 -18.45
C ASN A 52 1.06 -23.62 -17.29
N PRO A 53 1.52 -23.47 -16.04
CA PRO A 53 0.62 -23.25 -14.90
C PRO A 53 0.06 -21.83 -14.82
N GLU A 54 0.39 -20.93 -15.76
CA GLU A 54 -0.08 -19.54 -15.72
C GLU A 54 -1.52 -19.34 -16.24
N GLU A 55 -2.09 -20.32 -16.97
CA GLU A 55 -3.45 -20.18 -17.53
C GLU A 55 -4.57 -20.40 -16.50
N SER A 56 -4.28 -21.01 -15.35
CA SER A 56 -5.30 -21.24 -14.30
C SER A 56 -5.56 -20.03 -13.38
N ASN A 57 -4.66 -19.04 -13.37
CA ASN A 57 -4.79 -17.87 -12.47
C ASN A 57 -5.60 -16.74 -13.10
N LEU A 58 -5.61 -16.61 -14.42
CA LEU A 58 -6.36 -15.56 -15.14
C LEU A 58 -7.88 -15.79 -15.13
N GLN A 59 -8.32 -17.02 -14.93
CA GLN A 59 -9.74 -17.38 -14.98
C GLN A 59 -10.45 -17.18 -13.62
N ASN A 60 -9.70 -17.20 -12.51
CA ASN A 60 -10.22 -16.87 -11.17
C ASN A 60 -10.30 -15.36 -10.92
N ASP A 61 -9.42 -14.57 -11.51
CA ASP A 61 -9.39 -13.11 -11.37
C ASP A 61 -10.57 -12.40 -12.08
N LEU A 62 -11.14 -13.07 -13.10
CA LEU A 62 -12.32 -12.58 -13.85
C LEU A 62 -13.67 -12.75 -13.13
N LEU A 63 -13.69 -13.39 -11.95
CA LEU A 63 -14.92 -13.69 -11.20
C LEU A 63 -15.01 -12.97 -9.84
N ILE A 64 -13.99 -12.19 -9.45
CA ILE A 64 -14.07 -11.42 -8.22
C ILE A 64 -14.97 -10.21 -8.46
N THR A 65 -16.16 -10.25 -7.87
CA THR A 65 -17.05 -9.09 -7.85
C THR A 65 -16.78 -8.31 -6.57
N PRO A 66 -16.35 -7.06 -6.64
CA PRO A 66 -16.12 -6.26 -5.46
C PRO A 66 -17.44 -5.91 -4.77
N ASP A 67 -17.45 -5.90 -3.44
CA ASP A 67 -18.56 -5.44 -2.62
C ASP A 67 -18.57 -3.93 -2.49
N VAL A 68 -17.38 -3.32 -2.48
CA VAL A 68 -17.16 -1.87 -2.37
C VAL A 68 -16.17 -1.41 -3.43
N VAL A 69 -16.47 -0.31 -4.08
CA VAL A 69 -15.61 0.28 -5.11
C VAL A 69 -15.17 1.68 -4.70
N MET A 70 -13.91 2.02 -4.92
CA MET A 70 -13.40 3.39 -4.93
C MET A 70 -13.42 3.90 -6.36
N PRO A 71 -14.42 4.67 -6.78
CA PRO A 71 -14.61 5.02 -8.20
C PRO A 71 -13.58 6.04 -8.68
N THR A 72 -13.57 6.26 -9.99
CA THR A 72 -12.64 7.21 -10.62
C THR A 72 -12.83 8.64 -10.09
N LYS A 73 -11.72 9.37 -9.85
CA LYS A 73 -11.65 10.78 -9.45
C LYS A 73 -11.95 11.05 -7.96
N VAL A 74 -12.10 10.03 -7.12
CA VAL A 74 -12.32 10.22 -5.67
C VAL A 74 -11.06 10.69 -4.93
N SER A 75 -9.90 10.63 -5.57
CA SER A 75 -8.66 11.27 -5.10
C SER A 75 -8.74 12.80 -5.02
N ARG A 76 -9.85 13.40 -5.46
CA ARG A 76 -10.12 14.83 -5.33
C ARG A 76 -11.21 15.06 -4.29
N PRO A 77 -11.14 16.18 -3.49
CA PRO A 77 -12.20 16.53 -2.56
C PRO A 77 -13.56 16.70 -3.25
N GLY A 78 -14.63 16.32 -2.57
CA GLY A 78 -16.02 16.51 -3.02
C GLY A 78 -16.81 15.22 -3.15
N CYS A 79 -16.17 14.04 -3.22
CA CYS A 79 -16.88 12.77 -3.22
C CYS A 79 -17.63 12.50 -1.89
N ASP A 80 -17.17 13.10 -0.79
CA ASP A 80 -17.79 13.07 0.52
C ASP A 80 -19.14 13.81 0.58
N ILE A 81 -19.32 14.85 -0.23
CA ILE A 81 -20.56 15.62 -0.32
C ILE A 81 -21.67 14.79 -0.97
N GLU A 82 -21.31 13.94 -1.90
CA GLU A 82 -22.24 13.09 -2.67
C GLU A 82 -22.29 11.65 -2.11
N ASP A 83 -21.51 11.36 -1.06
CA ASP A 83 -21.36 10.04 -0.46
C ASP A 83 -20.95 8.94 -1.44
N ILE A 84 -19.98 9.26 -2.29
CA ILE A 84 -19.49 8.37 -3.36
C ILE A 84 -17.97 8.10 -3.31
N CYS A 85 -17.31 8.40 -2.18
CA CYS A 85 -15.87 8.12 -2.05
C CYS A 85 -15.58 6.62 -2.02
N TYR A 86 -16.43 5.85 -1.37
CA TYR A 86 -16.55 4.40 -1.42
C TYR A 86 -17.99 4.07 -1.81
N ILE A 87 -18.23 3.14 -2.70
CA ILE A 87 -19.57 2.76 -3.15
C ILE A 87 -19.79 1.26 -2.94
N PRO A 88 -20.75 0.91 -2.04
CA PRO A 88 -21.47 1.78 -1.12
C PRO A 88 -20.57 2.32 0.01
N SER A 89 -20.93 3.45 0.62
CA SER A 89 -20.24 4.02 1.78
C SER A 89 -20.60 3.30 3.10
N GLU A 90 -21.68 2.55 3.10
CA GLU A 90 -22.10 1.66 4.17
C GLU A 90 -22.46 0.30 3.59
N ILE A 91 -21.88 -0.76 4.14
CA ILE A 91 -22.20 -2.13 3.79
C ILE A 91 -22.50 -2.94 5.04
N VAL A 92 -23.57 -3.77 4.98
CA VAL A 92 -23.95 -4.68 6.05
C VAL A 92 -23.63 -6.11 5.63
N VAL A 93 -22.90 -6.83 6.48
CA VAL A 93 -22.54 -8.23 6.24
C VAL A 93 -22.78 -9.08 7.48
N GLU A 94 -23.02 -10.38 7.29
CA GLU A 94 -23.12 -11.32 8.40
C GLU A 94 -21.72 -11.65 8.96
N LYS A 95 -21.65 -11.89 10.27
CA LYS A 95 -20.44 -12.37 10.96
C LYS A 95 -19.83 -13.57 10.22
N GLY A 96 -18.54 -13.52 9.97
CA GLY A 96 -17.76 -14.54 9.25
C GLY A 96 -17.70 -14.32 7.75
N ASN A 97 -18.44 -13.36 7.20
CA ASN A 97 -18.34 -13.00 5.79
C ASN A 97 -17.19 -12.04 5.54
N SER A 98 -16.77 -11.98 4.28
CA SER A 98 -15.71 -11.10 3.80
C SER A 98 -16.32 -9.92 3.04
N VAL A 99 -15.62 -8.80 3.04
CA VAL A 99 -15.83 -7.66 2.16
C VAL A 99 -14.63 -7.52 1.24
N THR A 100 -14.90 -7.28 -0.03
CA THR A 100 -13.88 -7.07 -1.07
C THR A 100 -14.00 -5.66 -1.63
N TRP A 101 -12.93 -4.90 -1.51
CA TRP A 101 -12.78 -3.55 -2.09
C TRP A 101 -12.02 -3.62 -3.40
N LEU A 102 -12.37 -2.72 -4.33
CA LEU A 102 -11.65 -2.50 -5.58
C LEU A 102 -11.29 -1.02 -5.73
N ASN A 103 -10.05 -0.72 -6.03
CA ASN A 103 -9.64 0.61 -6.43
C ASN A 103 -9.80 0.80 -7.95
N GLU A 104 -10.89 1.47 -8.40
CA GLU A 104 -11.08 1.84 -9.82
C GLU A 104 -10.51 3.22 -10.18
N ASP A 105 -9.97 3.98 -9.18
CA ASP A 105 -9.32 5.25 -9.47
C ASP A 105 -7.92 5.03 -10.06
N SER A 106 -7.42 6.03 -10.72
CA SER A 106 -6.04 6.09 -11.25
C SER A 106 -5.00 6.47 -10.18
N SER A 107 -5.44 6.76 -8.97
CA SER A 107 -4.62 7.14 -7.81
C SER A 107 -4.56 6.02 -6.79
N PHE A 108 -3.54 6.05 -5.92
CA PHE A 108 -3.48 5.17 -4.76
C PHE A 108 -4.57 5.50 -3.75
N HIS A 109 -5.14 4.47 -3.15
CA HIS A 109 -6.07 4.57 -2.02
C HIS A 109 -5.70 3.58 -0.93
N SER A 110 -6.38 3.64 0.22
CA SER A 110 -6.27 2.62 1.26
C SER A 110 -7.63 2.36 1.92
N VAL A 111 -7.74 1.21 2.59
CA VAL A 111 -8.85 0.83 3.47
C VAL A 111 -8.26 0.60 4.85
N THR A 112 -8.29 1.62 5.69
CA THR A 112 -7.63 1.63 7.00
C THR A 112 -8.66 1.85 8.10
N SER A 113 -8.69 0.98 9.11
CA SER A 113 -9.68 1.03 10.20
C SER A 113 -9.53 2.26 11.09
N GLY A 114 -10.64 2.91 11.42
CA GLY A 114 -10.72 4.12 12.24
C GLY A 114 -11.18 5.35 11.47
N ILE A 115 -10.76 6.52 11.93
CA ILE A 115 -10.99 7.81 11.28
C ILE A 115 -9.65 8.48 10.94
N TYR A 116 -9.68 9.44 10.01
CA TYR A 116 -8.47 10.11 9.55
C TYR A 116 -7.68 10.72 10.71
N GLY A 117 -6.41 10.28 10.85
CA GLY A 117 -5.52 10.68 11.94
C GLY A 117 -5.64 9.84 13.23
N GLU A 118 -6.65 8.99 13.36
CA GLU A 118 -6.88 8.12 14.52
C GLU A 118 -7.18 6.68 14.09
N PRO A 119 -6.18 5.93 13.55
CA PRO A 119 -6.36 4.55 13.16
C PRO A 119 -6.59 3.66 14.39
N THR A 120 -7.48 2.68 14.27
CA THR A 120 -7.73 1.69 15.35
C THR A 120 -6.74 0.53 15.32
N GLY A 121 -6.08 0.28 14.18
CA GLY A 121 -5.14 -0.82 13.99
C GLY A 121 -5.81 -2.19 13.83
N LEU A 122 -7.13 -2.25 13.60
CA LEU A 122 -7.84 -3.51 13.39
C LEU A 122 -7.52 -4.09 12.01
N PHE A 123 -7.44 -3.24 10.99
CA PHE A 123 -7.03 -3.61 9.63
C PHE A 123 -6.44 -2.41 8.88
N ASP A 124 -5.62 -2.74 7.89
CA ASP A 124 -5.04 -1.79 6.95
C ASP A 124 -4.66 -2.54 5.66
N SER A 125 -5.19 -2.09 4.53
CA SER A 125 -4.85 -2.66 3.22
C SER A 125 -3.44 -2.28 2.74
N GLY A 126 -2.80 -1.29 3.38
CA GLY A 126 -1.72 -0.55 2.74
C GLY A 126 -2.24 0.28 1.56
N TYR A 127 -1.34 0.68 0.68
CA TYR A 127 -1.73 1.40 -0.54
C TYR A 127 -2.15 0.41 -1.62
N LEU A 128 -3.38 0.58 -2.12
CA LEU A 128 -3.92 -0.16 -3.24
C LEU A 128 -3.61 0.59 -4.55
N ASP A 129 -2.94 -0.09 -5.45
CA ASP A 129 -2.71 0.37 -6.82
C ASP A 129 -4.03 0.50 -7.60
N PRO A 130 -4.08 1.25 -8.72
CA PRO A 130 -5.20 1.21 -9.65
C PRO A 130 -5.55 -0.23 -10.04
N TYR A 131 -6.85 -0.58 -9.90
CA TYR A 131 -7.44 -1.90 -10.18
C TYR A 131 -7.00 -3.03 -9.23
N GLU A 132 -6.39 -2.69 -8.11
CA GLU A 132 -6.05 -3.64 -7.06
C GLU A 132 -7.25 -3.91 -6.14
N TYR A 133 -7.33 -5.16 -5.67
CA TYR A 133 -8.35 -5.64 -4.74
C TYR A 133 -7.78 -5.80 -3.33
N TYR A 134 -8.62 -5.57 -2.34
CA TYR A 134 -8.37 -5.91 -0.95
C TYR A 134 -9.56 -6.67 -0.40
N THR A 135 -9.35 -7.80 0.26
CA THR A 135 -10.42 -8.61 0.86
C THR A 135 -10.12 -8.85 2.33
N LEU A 136 -11.13 -8.65 3.20
CA LEU A 136 -11.05 -8.86 4.63
C LEU A 136 -12.28 -9.60 5.14
N SER A 137 -12.06 -10.61 6.01
CA SER A 137 -13.14 -11.32 6.72
C SER A 137 -13.42 -10.67 8.07
N PHE A 138 -14.70 -10.59 8.46
CA PHE A 138 -15.15 -9.99 9.71
C PHE A 138 -15.73 -11.04 10.65
N ASP A 139 -14.92 -11.43 11.65
CA ASP A 139 -15.29 -12.49 12.61
C ASP A 139 -15.99 -12.00 13.88
N GLU A 140 -16.17 -10.69 14.04
CA GLU A 140 -16.80 -10.10 15.22
C GLU A 140 -17.90 -9.13 14.80
N ILE A 141 -19.06 -9.19 15.51
CA ILE A 141 -20.18 -8.26 15.34
C ILE A 141 -19.73 -6.85 15.77
N GLY A 142 -20.08 -5.84 14.97
CA GLY A 142 -19.74 -4.46 15.29
C GLY A 142 -19.83 -3.53 14.09
N THR A 143 -19.56 -2.25 14.34
CA THR A 143 -19.40 -1.23 13.30
C THR A 143 -17.93 -0.87 13.16
N TYR A 144 -17.43 -0.95 11.93
CA TYR A 144 -16.05 -0.72 11.59
C TYR A 144 -15.95 0.46 10.65
N ASP A 145 -15.68 1.64 11.22
CA ASP A 145 -15.34 2.81 10.43
C ASP A 145 -14.01 2.59 9.74
N TYR A 146 -13.88 3.07 8.50
CA TYR A 146 -12.62 3.05 7.77
C TYR A 146 -12.48 4.29 6.88
N TYR A 147 -11.24 4.58 6.49
CA TYR A 147 -10.88 5.77 5.74
C TYR A 147 -9.69 5.51 4.82
N CYS A 148 -9.42 6.44 3.90
CA CYS A 148 -8.21 6.47 3.11
C CYS A 148 -7.13 7.34 3.78
N THR A 149 -5.95 6.78 4.02
CA THR A 149 -4.83 7.52 4.67
C THR A 149 -4.29 8.66 3.82
N LEU A 150 -4.48 8.62 2.50
CA LEU A 150 -4.02 9.65 1.56
C LEU A 150 -5.03 10.77 1.33
N HIS A 151 -6.34 10.50 1.57
CA HIS A 151 -7.43 11.38 1.20
C HIS A 151 -8.38 11.59 2.38
N PRO A 152 -8.21 12.68 3.19
CA PRO A 152 -8.94 12.86 4.45
C PRO A 152 -10.46 12.92 4.35
N TRP A 153 -10.98 13.17 3.16
CA TRP A 153 -12.42 13.23 2.88
C TRP A 153 -13.03 11.86 2.57
N MET A 154 -12.23 10.82 2.35
CA MET A 154 -12.71 9.48 2.04
C MET A 154 -12.87 8.68 3.32
N PHE A 155 -14.12 8.39 3.68
CA PHE A 155 -14.51 7.56 4.83
C PHE A 155 -15.76 6.76 4.51
N ALA A 156 -15.93 5.63 5.20
CA ALA A 156 -17.05 4.73 5.04
C ALA A 156 -17.12 3.75 6.22
N GLN A 157 -18.08 2.80 6.22
CA GLN A 157 -18.23 1.84 7.31
C GLN A 157 -18.68 0.47 6.85
N VAL A 158 -18.25 -0.57 7.58
CA VAL A 158 -18.79 -1.92 7.51
C VAL A 158 -19.59 -2.19 8.81
N ILE A 159 -20.82 -2.67 8.66
CA ILE A 159 -21.66 -3.12 9.78
C ILE A 159 -21.72 -4.64 9.73
N VAL A 160 -21.31 -5.31 10.81
CA VAL A 160 -21.32 -6.77 10.94
C VAL A 160 -22.40 -7.18 11.93
N GLU A 161 -23.35 -8.03 11.50
CA GLU A 161 -24.48 -8.54 12.28
C GLU A 161 -24.35 -10.02 12.64
#